data_6f362a3e6a555f01ea3219d8dd3946f6
#
_entry.id   6f362a3e6a555f01ea3219d8dd3946f6
#
_cell.length_a   1.000
_cell.length_b   1.000
_cell.length_c   1.000
_cell.angle_alpha   90.00
_cell.angle_beta   90.00
_cell.angle_gamma   90.00
#
_symmetry.space_group_name_H-M   'P 1'
#
loop_
_entity.id
_entity.type
_entity.pdbx_description
1 polymer ?
#
loop_
_entity_poly.entity_id
_entity_poly.type
_entity_poly.pdbx_seq_one_letter_code
_entity_poly.pdbx_strand_id
1 'polypeptide(L)'
;METGRASKTALRVAIRRAAHQLVDHPPVLDDPIAVRLVGSAHPRHMARASHRVARDFRAFMAVRSRYVEDRLAEAVQEGVLQYVILGAGLDTFAYRNPFSSLRVFEVDFPATQEWKRALLTEAGIALPESLVFVPLDFEHKALAEGLAEAGFDAGSMAFFGWLGVVPYLTMDAFRATLEAVAQMPAGSAISFDYALAPEALSPLGRKASDALAGRVAAAGEPFQLFFTPEEMEREVRRAGYTRLEQVDSERLNELYFQNRADGLKLSALGLGRLVTAWV
;
A
#
# COMPACT_ATOMS: atom_id res chain seq x y z
N MET A 1 -4.81 6.04 15.79
CA MET A 1 -5.71 6.87 14.93
C MET A 1 -6.89 7.34 15.77
N GLU A 2 -7.46 8.54 15.51
CA GLU A 2 -8.73 8.90 16.17
C GLU A 2 -9.81 7.91 15.76
N THR A 3 -10.30 7.15 16.75
CA THR A 3 -11.37 6.17 16.57
C THR A 3 -12.62 6.80 15.95
N GLY A 4 -13.09 6.24 14.82
CA GLY A 4 -14.36 6.63 14.19
C GLY A 4 -14.29 7.62 13.01
N ARG A 5 -13.10 7.97 12.51
CA ARG A 5 -12.96 8.80 11.30
C ARG A 5 -12.25 8.07 10.17
N ALA A 6 -12.81 8.18 8.96
CA ALA A 6 -12.16 7.71 7.74
C ALA A 6 -10.80 8.37 7.52
N SER A 7 -9.79 7.61 7.08
CA SER A 7 -8.42 8.08 6.90
C SER A 7 -8.33 9.17 5.83
N LYS A 8 -7.90 10.37 6.22
CA LYS A 8 -7.62 11.47 5.29
C LYS A 8 -6.43 11.14 4.38
N THR A 9 -5.50 10.33 4.87
CA THR A 9 -4.34 9.88 4.10
C THR A 9 -4.75 8.92 2.99
N ALA A 10 -5.68 7.98 3.25
CA ALA A 10 -6.25 7.10 2.24
C ALA A 10 -6.85 7.90 1.06
N LEU A 11 -7.62 8.96 1.34
CA LEU A 11 -8.15 9.84 0.31
C LEU A 11 -7.05 10.53 -0.51
N ARG A 12 -6.01 11.04 0.15
CA ARG A 12 -4.90 11.72 -0.53
C ARG A 12 -4.13 10.77 -1.46
N VAL A 13 -3.96 9.51 -1.06
CA VAL A 13 -3.35 8.47 -1.88
C VAL A 13 -4.23 8.16 -3.09
N ALA A 14 -5.53 7.91 -2.88
CA ALA A 14 -6.48 7.61 -3.95
C ALA A 14 -6.56 8.74 -4.99
N ILE A 15 -6.59 10.01 -4.56
CA ILE A 15 -6.55 11.17 -5.45
C ILE A 15 -5.28 11.20 -6.31
N ARG A 16 -4.12 10.81 -5.77
CA ARG A 16 -2.87 10.76 -6.55
C ARG A 16 -2.86 9.62 -7.56
N ARG A 17 -3.40 8.47 -7.20
CA ARG A 17 -3.57 7.34 -8.14
C ARG A 17 -4.51 7.74 -9.28
N ALA A 18 -5.63 8.39 -8.96
CA ALA A 18 -6.56 8.92 -9.96
C ALA A 18 -5.91 9.99 -10.85
N ALA A 19 -5.18 10.95 -10.27
CA ALA A 19 -4.45 11.97 -11.04
C ALA A 19 -3.39 11.35 -11.97
N HIS A 20 -2.72 10.26 -11.53
CA HIS A 20 -1.79 9.51 -12.36
C HIS A 20 -2.43 9.01 -13.67
N GLN A 21 -3.66 8.50 -13.59
CA GLN A 21 -4.40 8.04 -14.79
C GLN A 21 -4.67 9.18 -15.80
N LEU A 22 -4.80 10.42 -15.31
CA LEU A 22 -5.20 11.55 -16.15
C LEU A 22 -4.03 12.31 -16.77
N VAL A 23 -2.84 12.28 -16.15
CA VAL A 23 -1.75 13.19 -16.54
C VAL A 23 -0.41 12.52 -16.83
N ASP A 24 -0.22 11.24 -16.49
CA ASP A 24 1.02 10.53 -16.76
C ASP A 24 0.79 9.44 -17.82
N HIS A 25 1.45 9.56 -18.98
CA HIS A 25 1.23 8.67 -20.12
C HIS A 25 2.54 8.09 -20.68
N PRO A 26 2.60 6.77 -20.87
CA PRO A 26 1.62 5.76 -20.46
C PRO A 26 1.54 5.64 -18.92
N PRO A 27 0.41 5.23 -18.34
CA PRO A 27 0.32 5.02 -16.89
C PRO A 27 1.26 3.88 -16.44
N VAL A 28 1.90 4.05 -15.27
CA VAL A 28 2.72 3.00 -14.64
C VAL A 28 1.82 1.93 -14.03
N LEU A 29 0.72 2.38 -13.43
CA LEU A 29 -0.36 1.55 -12.90
C LEU A 29 -1.64 1.86 -13.69
N ASP A 30 -2.26 0.88 -14.30
CA ASP A 30 -3.58 1.02 -14.92
C ASP A 30 -4.67 0.84 -13.87
N ASP A 31 -5.31 1.96 -13.48
CA ASP A 31 -6.30 2.01 -12.41
C ASP A 31 -7.45 2.98 -12.72
N PRO A 32 -8.26 2.67 -13.74
CA PRO A 32 -9.40 3.52 -14.10
C PRO A 32 -10.45 3.62 -12.99
N ILE A 33 -10.47 2.65 -12.06
CA ILE A 33 -11.39 2.64 -10.91
C ILE A 33 -11.06 3.79 -9.94
N ALA A 34 -9.80 4.13 -9.73
CA ALA A 34 -9.41 5.25 -8.87
C ALA A 34 -10.02 6.58 -9.36
N VAL A 35 -10.10 6.80 -10.68
CA VAL A 35 -10.72 8.01 -11.26
C VAL A 35 -12.20 8.04 -10.96
N ARG A 36 -12.91 6.93 -11.15
CA ARG A 36 -14.35 6.82 -10.86
C ARG A 36 -14.63 7.01 -9.38
N LEU A 37 -13.81 6.41 -8.52
CA LEU A 37 -13.99 6.42 -7.07
C LEU A 37 -13.87 7.82 -6.45
N VAL A 38 -12.94 8.65 -6.97
CA VAL A 38 -12.64 9.96 -6.34
C VAL A 38 -12.77 11.16 -7.27
N GLY A 39 -12.87 10.94 -8.59
CA GLY A 39 -12.68 12.00 -9.58
C GLY A 39 -13.70 13.15 -9.52
N SER A 40 -14.98 12.87 -9.41
CA SER A 40 -16.05 13.87 -9.40
C SER A 40 -16.23 14.56 -8.04
N ALA A 41 -15.91 13.87 -6.94
CA ALA A 41 -16.14 14.37 -5.60
C ALA A 41 -15.08 15.39 -5.13
N HIS A 42 -13.87 15.42 -5.75
CA HIS A 42 -12.74 16.21 -5.27
C HIS A 42 -11.97 16.99 -6.36
N PRO A 43 -12.62 17.83 -7.19
CA PRO A 43 -11.96 18.44 -8.36
C PRO A 43 -10.77 19.33 -8.00
N ARG A 44 -10.83 20.08 -6.90
CA ARG A 44 -9.71 20.93 -6.44
C ARG A 44 -8.51 20.12 -5.97
N HIS A 45 -8.73 19.00 -5.28
CA HIS A 45 -7.67 18.11 -4.84
C HIS A 45 -7.05 17.38 -6.04
N MET A 46 -7.87 17.01 -7.02
CA MET A 46 -7.41 16.40 -8.26
C MET A 46 -6.52 17.36 -9.05
N ALA A 47 -6.92 18.63 -9.22
CA ALA A 47 -6.10 19.65 -9.87
C ALA A 47 -4.72 19.82 -9.18
N ARG A 48 -4.69 19.86 -7.83
CA ARG A 48 -3.42 19.92 -7.07
C ARG A 48 -2.56 18.68 -7.27
N ALA A 49 -3.16 17.49 -7.24
CA ALA A 49 -2.44 16.23 -7.44
C ALA A 49 -1.89 16.09 -8.87
N SER A 50 -2.55 16.68 -9.86
CA SER A 50 -2.12 16.72 -11.26
C SER A 50 -0.98 17.71 -11.51
N HIS A 51 -0.71 18.63 -10.59
CA HIS A 51 0.33 19.64 -10.76
C HIS A 51 1.74 19.03 -10.81
N ARG A 52 2.65 19.68 -11.54
CA ARG A 52 4.05 19.23 -11.70
C ARG A 52 4.79 19.03 -10.38
N VAL A 53 4.56 19.88 -9.38
CA VAL A 53 5.19 19.78 -8.04
C VAL A 53 4.78 18.50 -7.29
N ALA A 54 3.61 17.92 -7.61
CA ALA A 54 3.15 16.67 -7.01
C ALA A 54 3.62 15.41 -7.75
N ARG A 55 4.42 15.58 -8.81
CA ARG A 55 4.79 14.53 -9.77
C ARG A 55 5.49 13.34 -9.13
N ASP A 56 6.54 13.60 -8.36
CA ASP A 56 7.35 12.55 -7.73
C ASP A 56 6.52 11.72 -6.75
N PHE A 57 5.72 12.41 -5.93
CA PHE A 57 4.89 11.72 -4.94
C PHE A 57 3.73 10.95 -5.61
N ARG A 58 3.20 11.47 -6.72
CA ARG A 58 2.20 10.77 -7.54
C ARG A 58 2.80 9.52 -8.20
N ALA A 59 4.01 9.65 -8.75
CA ALA A 59 4.76 8.52 -9.32
C ALA A 59 5.01 7.42 -8.29
N PHE A 60 5.41 7.80 -7.07
CA PHE A 60 5.64 6.84 -5.99
C PHE A 60 4.33 6.13 -5.59
N MET A 61 3.20 6.84 -5.47
CA MET A 61 1.91 6.23 -5.15
C MET A 61 1.44 5.23 -6.22
N ALA A 62 1.74 5.49 -7.50
CA ALA A 62 1.42 4.58 -8.58
C ALA A 62 2.36 3.36 -8.61
N VAL A 63 3.66 3.60 -8.56
CA VAL A 63 4.65 2.53 -8.74
C VAL A 63 4.68 1.54 -7.57
N ARG A 64 4.44 1.97 -6.33
CA ARG A 64 4.39 1.05 -5.20
C ARG A 64 3.23 0.05 -5.34
N SER A 65 2.05 0.49 -5.81
CA SER A 65 0.94 -0.41 -6.09
C SER A 65 1.26 -1.34 -7.27
N ARG A 66 1.84 -0.81 -8.35
CA ARG A 66 2.27 -1.62 -9.50
C ARG A 66 3.27 -2.70 -9.09
N TYR A 67 4.28 -2.37 -8.30
CA TYR A 67 5.27 -3.33 -7.82
C TYR A 67 4.63 -4.46 -7.02
N VAL A 68 3.75 -4.13 -6.08
CA VAL A 68 3.05 -5.15 -5.28
C VAL A 68 2.16 -6.02 -6.15
N GLU A 69 1.47 -5.47 -7.14
CA GLU A 69 0.65 -6.23 -8.07
C GLU A 69 1.47 -7.15 -8.98
N ASP A 70 2.68 -6.74 -9.38
CA ASP A 70 3.59 -7.59 -10.13
C ASP A 70 4.10 -8.77 -9.27
N ARG A 71 4.45 -8.52 -7.99
CA ARG A 71 4.83 -9.60 -7.04
C ARG A 71 3.64 -10.52 -6.74
N LEU A 72 2.43 -9.99 -6.62
CA LEU A 72 1.22 -10.79 -6.50
C LEU A 72 0.99 -11.67 -7.74
N ALA A 73 1.20 -11.12 -8.93
CA ALA A 73 1.04 -11.88 -10.18
C ALA A 73 2.00 -13.09 -10.24
N GLU A 74 3.25 -12.92 -9.79
CA GLU A 74 4.22 -14.02 -9.65
C GLU A 74 3.73 -15.04 -8.62
N ALA A 75 3.28 -14.60 -7.46
CA ALA A 75 2.77 -15.49 -6.42
C ALA A 75 1.54 -16.28 -6.88
N VAL A 76 0.63 -15.67 -7.66
CA VAL A 76 -0.52 -16.36 -8.25
C VAL A 76 -0.07 -17.44 -9.25
N GLN A 77 0.97 -17.20 -10.04
CA GLN A 77 1.55 -18.22 -10.94
C GLN A 77 2.16 -19.39 -10.16
N GLU A 78 2.63 -19.15 -8.93
CA GLU A 78 3.15 -20.14 -7.99
C GLU A 78 2.04 -20.84 -7.18
N GLY A 79 0.76 -20.49 -7.40
CA GLY A 79 -0.39 -21.15 -6.79
C GLY A 79 -1.06 -20.42 -5.63
N VAL A 80 -0.71 -19.17 -5.36
CA VAL A 80 -1.42 -18.35 -4.36
C VAL A 80 -2.83 -18.03 -4.85
N LEU A 81 -3.83 -18.29 -4.00
CA LEU A 81 -5.26 -18.07 -4.28
C LEU A 81 -5.92 -17.07 -3.32
N GLN A 82 -5.16 -16.51 -2.39
CA GLN A 82 -5.65 -15.56 -1.40
C GLN A 82 -4.72 -14.35 -1.34
N TYR A 83 -5.30 -13.16 -1.51
CA TYR A 83 -4.61 -11.87 -1.38
C TYR A 83 -5.23 -11.08 -0.24
N VAL A 84 -4.43 -10.70 0.73
CA VAL A 84 -4.85 -9.88 1.88
C VAL A 84 -4.27 -8.48 1.74
N ILE A 85 -5.11 -7.46 1.71
CA ILE A 85 -4.70 -6.04 1.68
C ILE A 85 -4.86 -5.48 3.09
N LEU A 86 -3.74 -5.27 3.77
CA LEU A 86 -3.69 -4.73 5.13
C LEU A 86 -3.73 -3.20 5.08
N GLY A 87 -4.73 -2.60 5.75
CA GLY A 87 -4.99 -1.18 5.68
C GLY A 87 -5.45 -0.77 4.27
N ALA A 88 -6.46 -1.45 3.76
CA ALA A 88 -6.92 -1.34 2.38
C ALA A 88 -7.36 0.08 1.97
N GLY A 89 -7.80 0.92 2.89
CA GLY A 89 -8.20 2.30 2.62
C GLY A 89 -9.12 2.41 1.41
N LEU A 90 -8.69 3.19 0.42
CA LEU A 90 -9.33 3.31 -0.89
C LEU A 90 -8.55 2.57 -1.99
N ASP A 91 -7.93 1.43 -1.67
CA ASP A 91 -7.34 0.55 -2.69
C ASP A 91 -8.42 0.06 -3.65
N THR A 92 -8.03 -0.19 -4.90
CA THR A 92 -8.96 -0.53 -6.00
C THR A 92 -8.65 -1.86 -6.65
N PHE A 93 -7.64 -2.59 -6.20
CA PHE A 93 -7.23 -3.85 -6.82
C PHE A 93 -8.39 -4.83 -6.94
N ALA A 94 -9.16 -5.03 -5.88
CA ALA A 94 -10.27 -5.99 -5.86
C ALA A 94 -11.29 -5.78 -6.99
N TYR A 95 -11.50 -4.51 -7.41
CA TYR A 95 -12.47 -4.12 -8.45
C TYR A 95 -11.93 -4.20 -9.88
N ARG A 96 -10.66 -4.55 -10.04
CA ARG A 96 -9.97 -4.73 -11.32
C ARG A 96 -9.07 -5.97 -11.30
N ASN A 97 -9.28 -6.87 -10.33
CA ASN A 97 -8.56 -8.12 -10.17
C ASN A 97 -8.61 -8.94 -11.49
N PRO A 98 -7.45 -9.22 -12.13
CA PRO A 98 -7.41 -9.98 -13.37
C PRO A 98 -7.44 -11.49 -13.15
N PHE A 99 -7.36 -11.96 -11.90
CA PHE A 99 -7.25 -13.37 -11.55
C PHE A 99 -8.59 -13.90 -11.03
N SER A 100 -9.31 -14.65 -11.84
CA SER A 100 -10.66 -15.14 -11.51
C SER A 100 -10.71 -16.07 -10.30
N SER A 101 -9.62 -16.79 -9.99
CA SER A 101 -9.50 -17.70 -8.86
C SER A 101 -9.01 -17.02 -7.57
N LEU A 102 -8.55 -15.77 -7.63
CA LEU A 102 -7.97 -15.08 -6.49
C LEU A 102 -9.04 -14.45 -5.63
N ARG A 103 -9.15 -14.87 -4.38
CA ARG A 103 -9.95 -14.20 -3.35
C ARG A 103 -9.17 -13.03 -2.75
N VAL A 104 -9.83 -11.89 -2.58
CA VAL A 104 -9.23 -10.68 -2.03
C VAL A 104 -9.87 -10.33 -0.70
N PHE A 105 -9.06 -10.21 0.35
CA PHE A 105 -9.49 -9.82 1.69
C PHE A 105 -9.00 -8.39 1.96
N GLU A 106 -9.91 -7.45 2.04
CA GLU A 106 -9.59 -6.08 2.42
C GLU A 106 -9.74 -5.91 3.93
N VAL A 107 -8.61 -5.72 4.62
CA VAL A 107 -8.57 -5.49 6.08
C VAL A 107 -8.41 -4.00 6.33
N ASP A 108 -9.33 -3.40 7.07
CA ASP A 108 -9.25 -1.99 7.49
C ASP A 108 -10.21 -1.73 8.66
N PHE A 109 -10.09 -0.54 9.27
CA PHE A 109 -11.04 -0.08 10.28
C PHE A 109 -12.48 -0.09 9.75
N PRO A 110 -13.48 -0.48 10.58
CA PRO A 110 -14.88 -0.50 10.18
C PRO A 110 -15.36 0.80 9.54
N ALA A 111 -15.05 1.95 10.14
CA ALA A 111 -15.45 3.26 9.62
C ALA A 111 -14.85 3.59 8.24
N THR A 112 -13.61 3.14 7.97
CA THR A 112 -12.96 3.31 6.66
C THR A 112 -13.64 2.43 5.61
N GLN A 113 -14.00 1.21 5.96
CA GLN A 113 -14.72 0.30 5.06
C GLN A 113 -16.14 0.77 4.74
N GLU A 114 -16.86 1.26 5.73
CA GLU A 114 -18.19 1.87 5.52
C GLU A 114 -18.12 3.05 4.56
N TRP A 115 -17.14 3.93 4.77
CA TRP A 115 -16.91 5.06 3.88
C TRP A 115 -16.53 4.61 2.46
N LYS A 116 -15.64 3.64 2.31
CA LYS A 116 -15.28 3.06 1.00
C LYS A 116 -16.50 2.48 0.28
N ARG A 117 -17.34 1.72 0.99
CA ARG A 117 -18.57 1.14 0.43
C ARG A 117 -19.54 2.22 -0.06
N ALA A 118 -19.69 3.31 0.69
CA ALA A 118 -20.50 4.45 0.27
C ALA A 118 -19.98 5.09 -1.03
N LEU A 119 -18.66 5.32 -1.12
CA LEU A 119 -18.04 5.86 -2.34
C LEU A 119 -18.19 4.92 -3.55
N LEU A 120 -18.05 3.62 -3.35
CA LEU A 120 -18.25 2.61 -4.41
C LEU A 120 -19.68 2.64 -4.93
N THR A 121 -20.65 2.70 -4.02
CA THR A 121 -22.08 2.80 -4.37
C THR A 121 -22.36 4.07 -5.16
N GLU A 122 -21.86 5.22 -4.68
CA GLU A 122 -22.04 6.53 -5.37
C GLU A 122 -21.41 6.51 -6.77
N ALA A 123 -20.24 5.87 -6.92
CA ALA A 123 -19.56 5.74 -8.20
C ALA A 123 -20.17 4.66 -9.12
N GLY A 124 -21.19 3.91 -8.68
CA GLY A 124 -21.77 2.80 -9.43
C GLY A 124 -20.78 1.65 -9.70
N ILE A 125 -19.86 1.40 -8.77
CA ILE A 125 -18.87 0.32 -8.86
C ILE A 125 -19.42 -0.92 -8.13
N ALA A 126 -19.61 -2.01 -8.87
CA ALA A 126 -20.08 -3.27 -8.32
C ALA A 126 -19.02 -3.92 -7.42
N LEU A 127 -19.46 -4.60 -6.37
CA LEU A 127 -18.59 -5.40 -5.51
C LEU A 127 -18.38 -6.77 -6.16
N PRO A 128 -17.12 -7.20 -6.42
CA PRO A 128 -16.85 -8.54 -6.94
C PRO A 128 -17.17 -9.61 -5.91
N GLU A 129 -17.61 -10.79 -6.36
CA GLU A 129 -17.85 -11.94 -5.48
C GLU A 129 -16.57 -12.46 -4.79
N SER A 130 -15.40 -12.22 -5.43
CA SER A 130 -14.09 -12.57 -4.88
C SER A 130 -13.63 -11.67 -3.74
N LEU A 131 -14.32 -10.54 -3.48
CA LEU A 131 -13.97 -9.58 -2.44
C LEU A 131 -14.63 -9.91 -1.11
N VAL A 132 -13.82 -9.95 -0.06
CA VAL A 132 -14.25 -10.07 1.32
C VAL A 132 -13.76 -8.86 2.12
N PHE A 133 -14.67 -8.11 2.72
CA PHE A 133 -14.32 -7.06 3.67
C PHE A 133 -14.08 -7.66 5.05
N VAL A 134 -12.95 -7.30 5.66
CA VAL A 134 -12.56 -7.73 7.01
C VAL A 134 -12.46 -6.48 7.89
N PRO A 135 -13.56 -6.05 8.53
CA PRO A 135 -13.53 -4.91 9.44
C PRO A 135 -12.73 -5.28 10.69
N LEU A 136 -11.57 -4.65 10.89
CA LEU A 136 -10.65 -4.98 11.95
C LEU A 136 -10.07 -3.73 12.60
N ASP A 137 -10.15 -3.67 13.90
CA ASP A 137 -9.38 -2.76 14.74
C ASP A 137 -8.21 -3.53 15.35
N PHE A 138 -6.99 -3.24 14.86
CA PHE A 138 -5.77 -3.92 15.31
C PHE A 138 -5.42 -3.67 16.79
N GLU A 139 -6.03 -2.66 17.43
CA GLU A 139 -5.84 -2.42 18.86
C GLU A 139 -6.69 -3.38 19.73
N HIS A 140 -7.75 -3.95 19.15
CA HIS A 140 -8.74 -4.75 19.89
C HIS A 140 -8.83 -6.21 19.44
N LYS A 141 -8.33 -6.53 18.24
CA LYS A 141 -8.49 -7.87 17.66
C LYS A 141 -7.27 -8.28 16.84
N ALA A 142 -6.83 -9.53 17.02
CA ALA A 142 -5.71 -10.08 16.25
C ALA A 142 -6.06 -10.25 14.77
N LEU A 143 -5.09 -10.01 13.88
CA LEU A 143 -5.24 -10.18 12.44
C LEU A 143 -5.72 -11.59 12.07
N ALA A 144 -5.10 -12.62 12.64
CA ALA A 144 -5.44 -14.02 12.37
C ALA A 144 -6.90 -14.36 12.73
N GLU A 145 -7.41 -13.81 13.84
CA GLU A 145 -8.80 -14.00 14.27
C GLU A 145 -9.78 -13.34 13.28
N GLY A 146 -9.53 -12.08 12.90
CA GLY A 146 -10.39 -11.38 11.95
C GLY A 146 -10.42 -12.04 10.57
N LEU A 147 -9.28 -12.54 10.11
CA LEU A 147 -9.18 -13.27 8.85
C LEU A 147 -9.91 -14.63 8.91
N ALA A 148 -9.76 -15.38 10.00
CA ALA A 148 -10.45 -16.67 10.19
C ALA A 148 -11.97 -16.52 10.16
N GLU A 149 -12.53 -15.53 10.86
CA GLU A 149 -13.97 -15.23 10.83
C GLU A 149 -14.47 -14.84 9.42
N ALA A 150 -13.61 -14.23 8.61
CA ALA A 150 -13.92 -13.88 7.24
C ALA A 150 -13.76 -15.05 6.23
N GLY A 151 -13.43 -16.25 6.72
CA GLY A 151 -13.26 -17.45 5.88
C GLY A 151 -11.94 -17.47 5.10
N PHE A 152 -10.90 -16.85 5.63
CA PHE A 152 -9.54 -16.99 5.15
C PHE A 152 -8.97 -18.35 5.54
N ASP A 153 -8.29 -19.01 4.62
CA ASP A 153 -7.67 -20.33 4.86
C ASP A 153 -6.19 -20.14 5.24
N ALA A 154 -5.89 -20.22 6.53
CA ALA A 154 -4.52 -20.13 7.02
C ALA A 154 -3.65 -21.36 6.70
N GLY A 155 -4.25 -22.46 6.21
CA GLY A 155 -3.52 -23.65 5.73
C GLY A 155 -3.02 -23.55 4.28
N SER A 156 -3.43 -22.54 3.56
CA SER A 156 -3.05 -22.31 2.15
C SER A 156 -2.11 -21.12 2.01
N MET A 157 -1.27 -21.13 0.96
CA MET A 157 -0.40 -19.99 0.64
C MET A 157 -1.22 -18.74 0.40
N ALA A 158 -0.70 -17.60 0.88
CA ALA A 158 -1.32 -16.29 0.70
C ALA A 158 -0.28 -15.21 0.41
N PHE A 159 -0.71 -14.18 -0.29
CA PHE A 159 0.07 -12.97 -0.49
C PHE A 159 -0.54 -11.81 0.31
N PHE A 160 0.31 -11.02 0.97
CA PHE A 160 -0.11 -9.88 1.78
C PHE A 160 0.45 -8.58 1.18
N GLY A 161 -0.41 -7.63 0.89
CA GLY A 161 -0.04 -6.27 0.52
C GLY A 161 -0.27 -5.32 1.68
N TRP A 162 0.74 -4.52 2.04
CA TRP A 162 0.70 -3.66 3.22
C TRP A 162 1.25 -2.27 2.90
N LEU A 163 0.53 -1.52 2.08
CA LEU A 163 0.99 -0.26 1.52
C LEU A 163 0.49 0.96 2.27
N GLY A 164 1.44 1.84 2.65
CA GLY A 164 1.15 3.13 3.28
C GLY A 164 0.65 3.03 4.71
N VAL A 165 0.99 1.97 5.43
CA VAL A 165 0.54 1.70 6.80
C VAL A 165 1.71 1.68 7.78
N VAL A 166 2.80 0.99 7.46
CA VAL A 166 3.96 0.79 8.36
C VAL A 166 4.45 2.07 9.05
N PRO A 167 4.60 3.23 8.38
CA PRO A 167 5.06 4.43 9.05
C PRO A 167 4.16 4.95 10.20
N TYR A 168 2.91 4.50 10.26
CA TYR A 168 1.92 4.96 11.26
C TYR A 168 1.80 4.03 12.46
N LEU A 169 2.44 2.87 12.43
CA LEU A 169 2.31 1.83 13.45
C LEU A 169 3.27 2.06 14.62
N THR A 170 2.93 1.47 15.75
CA THR A 170 3.91 1.20 16.82
C THR A 170 4.81 0.03 16.43
N MET A 171 5.99 -0.07 17.03
CA MET A 171 6.92 -1.19 16.79
C MET A 171 6.27 -2.54 17.11
N ASP A 172 5.47 -2.59 18.19
CA ASP A 172 4.79 -3.82 18.60
C ASP A 172 3.74 -4.27 17.57
N ALA A 173 2.93 -3.34 17.05
CA ALA A 173 1.96 -3.65 16.01
C ALA A 173 2.62 -4.07 14.68
N PHE A 174 3.73 -3.42 14.31
CA PHE A 174 4.53 -3.80 13.14
C PHE A 174 5.06 -5.24 13.28
N ARG A 175 5.69 -5.55 14.41
CA ARG A 175 6.24 -6.88 14.70
C ARG A 175 5.16 -7.95 14.75
N ALA A 176 4.08 -7.69 15.47
CA ALA A 176 2.95 -8.63 15.57
C ALA A 176 2.36 -8.98 14.20
N THR A 177 2.26 -8.01 13.29
CA THR A 177 1.78 -8.25 11.93
C THR A 177 2.77 -9.10 11.12
N LEU A 178 4.07 -8.80 11.18
CA LEU A 178 5.09 -9.61 10.50
C LEU A 178 5.11 -11.04 11.03
N GLU A 179 5.08 -11.22 12.34
CA GLU A 179 5.07 -12.53 13.00
C GLU A 179 3.81 -13.33 12.63
N ALA A 180 2.64 -12.70 12.58
CA ALA A 180 1.41 -13.38 12.17
C ALA A 180 1.47 -13.88 10.73
N VAL A 181 2.02 -13.09 9.80
CA VAL A 181 2.17 -13.52 8.40
C VAL A 181 3.28 -14.56 8.25
N ALA A 182 4.34 -14.51 9.05
CA ALA A 182 5.41 -15.52 9.05
C ALA A 182 4.96 -16.92 9.50
N GLN A 183 3.78 -17.05 10.11
CA GLN A 183 3.16 -18.35 10.44
C GLN A 183 2.42 -19.00 9.26
N MET A 184 2.31 -18.32 8.13
CA MET A 184 1.66 -18.84 6.94
C MET A 184 2.50 -19.97 6.30
N PRO A 185 1.90 -20.86 5.49
CA PRO A 185 2.64 -21.89 4.76
C PRO A 185 3.78 -21.32 3.91
N ALA A 186 4.85 -22.09 3.77
CA ALA A 186 5.96 -21.76 2.88
C ALA A 186 5.48 -21.43 1.47
N GLY A 187 6.05 -20.40 0.86
CA GLY A 187 5.59 -19.82 -0.40
C GLY A 187 4.63 -18.63 -0.23
N SER A 188 4.15 -18.39 0.99
CA SER A 188 3.45 -17.14 1.29
C SER A 188 4.42 -15.96 1.32
N ALA A 189 3.90 -14.75 1.05
CA ALA A 189 4.74 -13.55 1.02
C ALA A 189 3.99 -12.32 1.52
N ILE A 190 4.76 -11.33 1.99
CA ILE A 190 4.26 -9.99 2.29
C ILE A 190 5.05 -8.95 1.52
N SER A 191 4.36 -7.95 0.96
CA SER A 191 4.99 -6.81 0.30
C SER A 191 4.48 -5.49 0.88
N PHE A 192 5.40 -4.60 1.27
CA PHE A 192 5.06 -3.35 1.95
C PHE A 192 6.06 -2.22 1.65
N ASP A 193 5.67 -0.99 1.96
CA ASP A 193 6.55 0.17 1.95
C ASP A 193 6.82 0.69 3.36
N TYR A 194 8.02 1.26 3.55
CA TYR A 194 8.44 1.88 4.79
C TYR A 194 9.16 3.20 4.57
N ALA A 195 9.13 4.07 5.57
CA ALA A 195 9.84 5.35 5.56
C ALA A 195 11.30 5.14 6.01
N LEU A 196 12.24 5.76 5.27
CA LEU A 196 13.65 5.70 5.62
C LEU A 196 13.96 6.56 6.85
N ALA A 197 14.79 6.02 7.71
CA ALA A 197 15.34 6.73 8.87
C ALA A 197 16.23 7.91 8.42
N PRO A 198 16.27 9.02 9.17
CA PRO A 198 17.03 10.22 8.79
C PRO A 198 18.50 9.97 8.47
N GLU A 199 19.15 9.01 9.16
CA GLU A 199 20.52 8.61 8.96
C GLU A 199 20.79 7.92 7.61
N ALA A 200 19.79 7.28 7.04
CA ALA A 200 19.84 6.66 5.72
C ALA A 200 19.58 7.66 4.56
N LEU A 201 19.23 8.91 4.90
CA LEU A 201 18.88 9.94 3.91
C LEU A 201 20.03 10.94 3.68
N SER A 202 20.12 11.44 2.45
CA SER A 202 20.95 12.62 2.14
C SER A 202 20.45 13.86 2.90
N PRO A 203 21.28 14.92 3.04
CA PRO A 203 20.83 16.16 3.71
C PRO A 203 19.57 16.77 3.10
N LEU A 204 19.42 16.69 1.77
CA LEU A 204 18.22 17.16 1.07
C LEU A 204 17.03 16.21 1.30
N GLY A 205 17.29 14.90 1.33
CA GLY A 205 16.30 13.88 1.65
C GLY A 205 15.74 14.05 3.06
N ARG A 206 16.58 14.34 4.05
CA ARG A 206 16.13 14.65 5.44
C ARG A 206 15.16 15.82 5.48
N LYS A 207 15.52 16.96 4.85
CA LYS A 207 14.63 18.12 4.76
C LYS A 207 13.29 17.80 4.11
N ALA A 208 13.29 17.00 3.06
CA ALA A 208 12.07 16.58 2.38
C ALA A 208 11.24 15.62 3.25
N SER A 209 11.87 14.69 3.97
CA SER A 209 11.24 13.78 4.92
C SER A 209 10.60 14.55 6.08
N ASP A 210 11.31 15.50 6.69
CA ASP A 210 10.79 16.33 7.78
C ASP A 210 9.57 17.15 7.33
N ALA A 211 9.64 17.73 6.11
CA ALA A 211 8.53 18.48 5.54
C ALA A 211 7.30 17.58 5.22
N LEU A 212 7.52 16.32 4.85
CA LEU A 212 6.46 15.34 4.65
C LEU A 212 5.85 14.94 5.99
N ALA A 213 6.68 14.54 6.95
CA ALA A 213 6.26 14.14 8.30
C ALA A 213 5.45 15.25 8.99
N GLY A 214 5.90 16.51 8.91
CA GLY A 214 5.17 17.66 9.43
C GLY A 214 3.78 17.84 8.81
N ARG A 215 3.65 17.64 7.48
CA ARG A 215 2.35 17.72 6.79
C ARG A 215 1.39 16.60 7.17
N VAL A 216 1.92 15.42 7.43
CA VAL A 216 1.14 14.24 7.82
C VAL A 216 0.72 14.37 9.29
N ALA A 217 1.61 14.81 10.16
CA ALA A 217 1.31 15.11 11.57
C ALA A 217 0.22 16.20 11.71
N ALA A 218 0.28 17.27 10.92
CA ALA A 218 -0.76 18.30 10.87
C ALA A 218 -2.12 17.79 10.39
N ALA A 219 -2.17 16.61 9.75
CA ALA A 219 -3.42 15.93 9.37
C ALA A 219 -3.98 15.03 10.49
N GLY A 220 -3.24 14.87 11.60
CA GLY A 220 -3.62 14.00 12.72
C GLY A 220 -3.12 12.56 12.61
N GLU A 221 -2.26 12.25 11.64
CA GLU A 221 -1.73 10.89 11.39
C GLU A 221 -0.19 10.93 11.34
N PRO A 222 0.53 11.21 12.47
CA PRO A 222 1.99 11.34 12.47
C PRO A 222 2.69 10.02 12.15
N PHE A 223 3.84 10.11 11.45
CA PHE A 223 4.74 8.96 11.31
C PHE A 223 5.37 8.62 12.66
N GLN A 224 5.42 7.33 12.96
CA GLN A 224 5.97 6.77 14.20
C GLN A 224 7.20 5.89 13.93
N LEU A 225 7.23 5.19 12.78
CA LEU A 225 8.29 4.25 12.44
C LEU A 225 9.08 4.70 11.23
N PHE A 226 10.40 4.65 11.40
CA PHE A 226 11.41 4.85 10.38
C PHE A 226 12.47 3.77 10.54
N PHE A 227 13.01 3.27 9.43
CA PHE A 227 14.03 2.22 9.45
C PHE A 227 15.17 2.54 8.51
N THR A 228 16.40 2.16 8.88
CA THR A 228 17.43 1.94 7.87
C THR A 228 17.16 0.62 7.14
N PRO A 229 17.74 0.40 5.95
CA PRO A 229 17.60 -0.87 5.23
C PRO A 229 18.07 -2.08 6.05
N GLU A 230 19.13 -1.91 6.82
CA GLU A 230 19.71 -2.94 7.67
C GLU A 230 18.82 -3.27 8.88
N GLU A 231 18.16 -2.26 9.46
CA GLU A 231 17.17 -2.46 10.53
C GLU A 231 15.96 -3.20 10.01
N MET A 232 15.44 -2.81 8.85
CA MET A 232 14.31 -3.49 8.22
C MET A 232 14.66 -4.96 7.92
N GLU A 233 15.84 -5.24 7.38
CA GLU A 233 16.27 -6.62 7.16
C GLU A 233 16.32 -7.42 8.46
N ARG A 234 16.86 -6.85 9.54
CA ARG A 234 16.91 -7.52 10.86
C ARG A 234 15.52 -7.85 11.39
N GLU A 235 14.57 -6.91 11.30
CA GLU A 235 13.19 -7.14 11.78
C GLU A 235 12.48 -8.23 10.96
N VAL A 236 12.61 -8.21 9.63
CA VAL A 236 12.04 -9.24 8.75
C VAL A 236 12.66 -10.62 9.03
N ARG A 237 14.01 -10.70 9.15
CA ARG A 237 14.68 -11.95 9.49
C ARG A 237 14.27 -12.47 10.88
N ARG A 238 14.15 -11.55 11.85
CA ARG A 238 13.72 -11.91 13.20
C ARG A 238 12.32 -12.51 13.22
N ALA A 239 11.41 -12.03 12.38
CA ALA A 239 10.06 -12.55 12.26
C ALA A 239 9.97 -13.95 11.63
N GLY A 240 11.08 -14.45 11.00
CA GLY A 240 11.17 -15.81 10.45
C GLY A 240 11.15 -15.91 8.94
N TYR A 241 11.16 -14.79 8.20
CA TYR A 241 11.19 -14.83 6.73
C TYR A 241 12.53 -15.34 6.20
N THR A 242 12.46 -16.22 5.20
CA THR A 242 13.64 -16.91 4.63
C THR A 242 14.29 -16.12 3.50
N ARG A 243 13.48 -15.39 2.71
CA ARG A 243 13.93 -14.54 1.60
C ARG A 243 13.41 -13.12 1.75
N LEU A 244 14.22 -12.15 1.34
CA LEU A 244 13.90 -10.73 1.39
C LEU A 244 14.45 -10.04 0.14
N GLU A 245 13.64 -9.17 -0.45
CA GLU A 245 14.02 -8.20 -1.47
C GLU A 245 13.66 -6.79 -0.99
N GLN A 246 14.62 -5.87 -1.07
CA GLN A 246 14.38 -4.45 -0.83
C GLN A 246 14.62 -3.67 -2.11
N VAL A 247 13.68 -2.79 -2.47
CA VAL A 247 13.73 -2.02 -3.71
C VAL A 247 13.66 -0.53 -3.39
N ASP A 248 14.64 0.21 -3.87
CA ASP A 248 14.74 1.66 -3.73
C ASP A 248 14.24 2.41 -4.98
N SER A 249 14.31 3.75 -4.94
CA SER A 249 13.86 4.60 -6.05
C SER A 249 14.67 4.38 -7.34
N GLU A 250 15.96 4.04 -7.24
CA GLU A 250 16.81 3.78 -8.41
C GLU A 250 16.34 2.50 -9.11
N ARG A 251 16.19 1.44 -8.35
CA ARG A 251 15.70 0.16 -8.88
C ARG A 251 14.28 0.26 -9.43
N LEU A 252 13.39 1.01 -8.78
CA LEU A 252 12.04 1.26 -9.29
C LEU A 252 12.06 2.07 -10.60
N ASN A 253 13.00 3.02 -10.73
CA ASN A 253 13.19 3.75 -11.98
C ASN A 253 13.67 2.85 -13.11
N GLU A 254 14.56 1.90 -12.84
CA GLU A 254 15.00 0.90 -13.81
C GLU A 254 13.85 -0.02 -14.26
N LEU A 255 13.00 -0.44 -13.35
CA LEU A 255 11.93 -1.39 -13.64
C LEU A 255 10.74 -0.75 -14.38
N TYR A 256 10.37 0.51 -14.02
CA TYR A 256 9.08 1.06 -14.41
C TYR A 256 9.12 2.40 -15.15
N PHE A 257 10.26 3.09 -15.16
CA PHE A 257 10.32 4.46 -15.71
C PHE A 257 11.32 4.65 -16.83
N GLN A 258 11.90 3.57 -17.37
CA GLN A 258 12.83 3.67 -18.49
C GLN A 258 12.12 4.14 -19.78
N ASN A 259 12.86 4.90 -20.59
CA ASN A 259 12.45 5.34 -21.94
C ASN A 259 11.09 6.05 -22.00
N ARG A 260 10.67 6.69 -20.93
CA ARG A 260 9.39 7.42 -20.90
C ARG A 260 9.49 8.78 -21.60
N ALA A 261 8.62 9.00 -22.58
CA ALA A 261 8.56 10.28 -23.31
C ALA A 261 8.10 11.45 -22.41
N ASP A 262 7.25 11.17 -21.41
CA ASP A 262 6.81 12.18 -20.44
C ASP A 262 7.87 12.50 -19.38
N GLY A 263 9.00 11.76 -19.35
CA GLY A 263 10.11 11.93 -18.40
C GLY A 263 9.67 11.73 -16.94
N LEU A 264 8.56 11.01 -16.66
CA LEU A 264 8.16 10.64 -15.30
C LEU A 264 9.23 9.72 -14.70
N LYS A 265 9.62 9.98 -13.46
CA LYS A 265 10.54 9.17 -12.68
C LYS A 265 10.43 9.51 -11.20
N LEU A 266 10.94 8.64 -10.35
CA LEU A 266 11.12 8.93 -8.93
C LEU A 266 12.36 9.80 -8.74
N SER A 267 12.28 10.75 -7.80
CA SER A 267 13.43 11.55 -7.43
C SER A 267 14.46 10.72 -6.64
N ALA A 268 15.71 11.15 -6.71
CA ALA A 268 16.80 10.56 -5.92
C ALA A 268 16.71 10.86 -4.40
N LEU A 269 15.66 11.54 -3.95
CA LEU A 269 15.47 11.80 -2.51
C LEU A 269 15.18 10.52 -1.72
N GLY A 270 14.57 9.51 -2.35
CA GLY A 270 14.44 8.16 -1.84
C GLY A 270 13.82 8.09 -0.43
N LEU A 271 12.68 8.77 -0.18
CA LEU A 271 12.11 8.89 1.16
C LEU A 271 11.54 7.58 1.75
N GLY A 272 11.39 6.56 0.93
CA GLY A 272 10.89 5.25 1.31
C GLY A 272 11.40 4.15 0.39
N ARG A 273 11.26 2.92 0.83
CA ARG A 273 11.59 1.70 0.08
C ARG A 273 10.42 0.74 0.06
N LEU A 274 10.45 -0.19 -0.88
CA LEU A 274 9.57 -1.34 -0.93
C LEU A 274 10.32 -2.58 -0.45
N VAL A 275 9.59 -3.45 0.21
CA VAL A 275 10.07 -4.75 0.68
C VAL A 275 9.12 -5.83 0.18
N THR A 276 9.67 -6.94 -0.29
CA THR A 276 8.93 -8.21 -0.39
C THR A 276 9.69 -9.26 0.39
N ALA A 277 9.00 -9.97 1.27
CA ALA A 277 9.55 -11.01 2.11
C ALA A 277 8.73 -12.30 1.98
N TRP A 278 9.40 -13.45 1.92
CA TRP A 278 8.79 -14.76 1.72
C TRP A 278 9.02 -15.65 2.94
N VAL A 279 7.99 -16.38 3.31
CA VAL A 279 7.99 -17.39 4.37
C VAL A 279 8.76 -18.63 3.94
#